data_d1a95bceafd6e7eb897365d2e63c42aa
#
_entry.id   d1a95bceafd6e7eb897365d2e63c42aa
#
_cell.length_a   1.000
_cell.length_b   1.000
_cell.length_c   1.000
_cell.angle_alpha   90.00
_cell.angle_beta   90.00
_cell.angle_gamma   90.00
#
_symmetry.space_group_name_H-M   'P 1'
#
loop_
_entity.id
_entity.type
_entity.pdbx_description
1 polymer ?
#
loop_
_entity_poly.entity_id
_entity_poly.type
_entity_poly.pdbx_seq_one_letter_code
_entity_poly.pdbx_strand_id
1 'polypeptide(L)'
;MTSEKLKEILEKHQLWLDCAPEGSKADLSGADLSGADLSGANLSGANLRWADLSGANLSGANLSGADLRWADLSGADGILSTVNFLESYFERTDAGYVAYKTFNEVYRAPDTWKIEVGSVLEENVNFDRTNECGCGINVAPLEWVKREYSGEIWKVLIRWEWLCGVCVPYQSDGKIRCERVELLEVIK
;
A
#
# COMPACT_ATOMS: atom_id res chain seq x y z
N MET A 1 -22.00 -0.82 12.85
CA MET A 1 -22.86 -1.07 11.65
C MET A 1 -23.42 -2.49 11.73
N THR A 2 -24.63 -2.83 11.16
CA THR A 2 -25.10 -4.22 11.14
C THR A 2 -24.43 -5.01 10.03
N SER A 3 -24.27 -6.33 10.25
CA SER A 3 -23.62 -7.22 9.26
C SER A 3 -24.42 -7.30 7.96
N GLU A 4 -25.76 -7.25 8.03
CA GLU A 4 -26.63 -7.25 6.85
C GLU A 4 -26.41 -6.00 5.98
N LYS A 5 -26.33 -4.83 6.63
CA LYS A 5 -26.10 -3.57 5.93
C LYS A 5 -24.71 -3.51 5.28
N LEU A 6 -23.70 -4.02 5.99
CA LEU A 6 -22.33 -4.13 5.44
C LEU A 6 -22.33 -5.02 4.20
N LYS A 7 -22.97 -6.19 4.27
CA LYS A 7 -23.09 -7.11 3.15
C LYS A 7 -23.76 -6.46 1.93
N GLU A 8 -24.88 -5.76 2.13
CA GLU A 8 -25.55 -5.03 1.05
C GLU A 8 -24.62 -3.99 0.38
N ILE A 9 -23.86 -3.24 1.19
CA ILE A 9 -22.91 -2.24 0.67
C ILE A 9 -21.82 -2.92 -0.16
N LEU A 10 -21.26 -4.05 0.31
CA LEU A 10 -20.21 -4.78 -0.38
C LEU A 10 -20.72 -5.41 -1.68
N GLU A 11 -21.95 -5.95 -1.71
CA GLU A 11 -22.58 -6.47 -2.93
C GLU A 11 -22.79 -5.36 -3.97
N LYS A 12 -23.29 -4.20 -3.57
CA LYS A 12 -23.43 -3.04 -4.47
C LYS A 12 -22.07 -2.51 -4.96
N HIS A 13 -21.08 -2.54 -4.09
CA HIS A 13 -19.72 -2.15 -4.46
C HIS A 13 -19.11 -3.10 -5.49
N GLN A 14 -19.31 -4.41 -5.33
CA GLN A 14 -18.86 -5.36 -6.33
C GLN A 14 -19.55 -5.12 -7.69
N LEU A 15 -20.86 -4.87 -7.69
CA LEU A 15 -21.57 -4.50 -8.92
C LEU A 15 -21.01 -3.22 -9.55
N TRP A 16 -20.61 -2.23 -8.72
CA TRP A 16 -19.97 -1.00 -9.21
C TRP A 16 -18.59 -1.29 -9.84
N LEU A 17 -17.79 -2.16 -9.23
CA LEU A 17 -16.51 -2.61 -9.78
C LEU A 17 -16.66 -3.33 -11.12
N ASP A 18 -17.75 -4.08 -11.28
CA ASP A 18 -18.13 -4.79 -12.51
C ASP A 18 -18.83 -3.87 -13.52
N CYS A 19 -18.90 -2.55 -13.26
CA CYS A 19 -19.60 -1.56 -14.10
C CYS A 19 -21.10 -1.85 -14.31
N ALA A 20 -21.76 -2.55 -13.39
CA ALA A 20 -23.18 -2.82 -13.46
C ALA A 20 -24.01 -1.57 -13.12
N PRO A 21 -25.16 -1.31 -13.80
CA PRO A 21 -25.94 -0.09 -13.63
C PRO A 21 -26.48 0.15 -12.22
N GLU A 22 -26.78 -0.93 -11.49
CA GLU A 22 -27.29 -0.90 -10.09
C GLU A 22 -26.20 -0.85 -9.04
N GLY A 23 -24.92 -0.90 -9.47
CA GLY A 23 -23.76 -0.83 -8.60
C GLY A 23 -23.56 0.57 -8.03
N SER A 24 -23.06 0.64 -6.80
CA SER A 24 -22.65 1.89 -6.17
C SER A 24 -21.33 1.71 -5.42
N LYS A 25 -20.45 2.70 -5.55
CA LYS A 25 -19.20 2.74 -4.79
C LYS A 25 -19.49 2.68 -3.29
N ALA A 26 -18.77 1.82 -2.55
CA ALA A 26 -18.94 1.73 -1.10
C ALA A 26 -18.57 3.04 -0.42
N ASP A 27 -19.54 3.63 0.30
CA ASP A 27 -19.31 4.69 1.25
C ASP A 27 -19.49 4.14 2.67
N LEU A 28 -18.36 3.92 3.31
CA LEU A 28 -18.23 3.40 4.68
C LEU A 28 -17.59 4.47 5.59
N SER A 29 -17.68 5.74 5.18
CA SER A 29 -17.14 6.83 5.96
C SER A 29 -17.79 6.94 7.34
N GLY A 30 -16.97 7.04 8.39
CA GLY A 30 -17.43 7.07 9.79
C GLY A 30 -18.14 5.81 10.27
N ALA A 31 -18.12 4.72 9.49
CA ALA A 31 -18.75 3.47 9.90
C ALA A 31 -17.99 2.81 11.05
N ASP A 32 -18.75 2.28 12.01
CA ASP A 32 -18.22 1.35 13.01
C ASP A 32 -18.13 -0.04 12.37
N LEU A 33 -16.90 -0.47 12.08
CA LEU A 33 -16.49 -1.76 11.52
C LEU A 33 -15.55 -2.51 12.47
N SER A 34 -15.53 -2.09 13.75
CA SER A 34 -14.69 -2.71 14.75
C SER A 34 -14.95 -4.22 14.86
N GLY A 35 -13.88 -5.02 14.75
CA GLY A 35 -13.95 -6.49 14.76
C GLY A 35 -14.68 -7.11 13.56
N ALA A 36 -15.03 -6.36 12.52
CA ALA A 36 -15.71 -6.88 11.34
C ALA A 36 -14.81 -7.87 10.56
N ASP A 37 -15.41 -8.93 10.02
CA ASP A 37 -14.72 -9.81 9.07
C ASP A 37 -14.91 -9.26 7.64
N LEU A 38 -13.83 -8.68 7.13
CA LEU A 38 -13.70 -8.15 5.78
C LEU A 38 -12.67 -8.95 4.97
N SER A 39 -12.34 -10.17 5.41
CA SER A 39 -11.35 -11.01 4.76
C SER A 39 -11.72 -11.30 3.30
N GLY A 40 -10.77 -11.08 2.39
CA GLY A 40 -10.97 -11.24 0.95
C GLY A 40 -11.92 -10.23 0.30
N ALA A 41 -12.46 -9.26 1.03
CA ALA A 41 -13.36 -8.26 0.48
C ALA A 41 -12.65 -7.38 -0.56
N ASN A 42 -13.33 -7.09 -1.68
CA ASN A 42 -12.82 -6.11 -2.63
C ASN A 42 -13.39 -4.72 -2.26
N LEU A 43 -12.55 -3.91 -1.64
CA LEU A 43 -12.84 -2.53 -1.20
C LEU A 43 -12.09 -1.49 -2.05
N SER A 44 -11.67 -1.88 -3.28
CA SER A 44 -10.89 -0.98 -4.11
C SER A 44 -11.66 0.30 -4.43
N GLY A 45 -11.01 1.44 -4.17
CA GLY A 45 -11.60 2.76 -4.31
C GLY A 45 -12.66 3.13 -3.27
N ALA A 46 -13.04 2.28 -2.32
CA ALA A 46 -14.05 2.58 -1.30
C ALA A 46 -13.69 3.82 -0.47
N ASN A 47 -14.70 4.49 0.07
CA ASN A 47 -14.53 5.57 1.04
C ASN A 47 -14.62 4.99 2.47
N LEU A 48 -13.50 4.94 3.18
CA LEU A 48 -13.35 4.45 4.56
C LEU A 48 -12.86 5.57 5.51
N ARG A 49 -13.02 6.83 5.11
CA ARG A 49 -12.58 7.97 5.95
C ARG A 49 -13.28 7.93 7.31
N TRP A 50 -12.49 8.12 8.37
CA TRP A 50 -13.01 8.14 9.75
C TRP A 50 -13.68 6.81 10.19
N ALA A 51 -13.59 5.74 9.41
CA ALA A 51 -14.13 4.45 9.82
C ALA A 51 -13.35 3.88 11.01
N ASP A 52 -14.05 3.25 11.92
CA ASP A 52 -13.45 2.42 12.96
C ASP A 52 -13.31 1.00 12.43
N LEU A 53 -12.08 0.61 12.12
CA LEU A 53 -11.67 -0.73 11.67
C LEU A 53 -10.85 -1.45 12.75
N SER A 54 -10.92 -0.98 14.00
CA SER A 54 -10.14 -1.57 15.09
C SER A 54 -10.46 -3.05 15.26
N GLY A 55 -9.42 -3.90 15.25
CA GLY A 55 -9.57 -5.35 15.33
C GLY A 55 -10.27 -6.03 14.16
N ALA A 56 -10.57 -5.33 13.06
CA ALA A 56 -11.17 -5.93 11.88
C ALA A 56 -10.22 -6.91 11.19
N ASN A 57 -10.76 -8.00 10.62
CA ASN A 57 -10.00 -8.92 9.77
C ASN A 57 -10.03 -8.42 8.31
N LEU A 58 -8.93 -7.88 7.85
CA LEU A 58 -8.71 -7.41 6.48
C LEU A 58 -7.80 -8.34 5.68
N SER A 59 -7.59 -9.58 6.14
CA SER A 59 -6.69 -10.55 5.49
C SER A 59 -7.12 -10.82 4.05
N GLY A 60 -6.24 -10.50 3.10
CA GLY A 60 -6.53 -10.66 1.67
C GLY A 60 -7.52 -9.65 1.09
N ALA A 61 -7.97 -8.66 1.85
CA ALA A 61 -8.83 -7.60 1.32
C ALA A 61 -8.06 -6.74 0.30
N ASN A 62 -8.75 -6.34 -0.77
CA ASN A 62 -8.22 -5.39 -1.74
C ASN A 62 -8.65 -3.97 -1.36
N LEU A 63 -7.72 -3.16 -0.89
CA LEU A 63 -7.92 -1.76 -0.51
C LEU A 63 -7.29 -0.76 -1.49
N SER A 64 -6.97 -1.20 -2.72
CA SER A 64 -6.32 -0.35 -3.73
C SER A 64 -7.14 0.92 -3.98
N GLY A 65 -6.52 2.09 -3.80
CA GLY A 65 -7.20 3.38 -3.99
C GLY A 65 -8.34 3.68 -3.01
N ALA A 66 -8.54 2.87 -1.96
CA ALA A 66 -9.47 3.18 -0.90
C ALA A 66 -9.01 4.41 -0.09
N ASP A 67 -9.95 5.24 0.31
CA ASP A 67 -9.68 6.41 1.15
C ASP A 67 -9.77 6.02 2.64
N LEU A 68 -8.63 5.73 3.26
CA LEU A 68 -8.49 5.36 4.66
C LEU A 68 -8.08 6.54 5.57
N ARG A 69 -8.16 7.78 5.08
CA ARG A 69 -7.75 8.94 5.88
C ARG A 69 -8.55 9.01 7.18
N TRP A 70 -7.80 9.10 8.31
CA TRP A 70 -8.33 9.16 9.67
C TRP A 70 -9.16 7.92 10.10
N ALA A 71 -9.04 6.80 9.40
CA ALA A 71 -9.59 5.54 9.87
C ALA A 71 -8.75 4.99 11.03
N ASP A 72 -9.42 4.36 12.00
CA ASP A 72 -8.76 3.62 13.07
C ASP A 72 -8.52 2.17 12.61
N LEU A 73 -7.26 1.78 12.46
CA LEU A 73 -6.83 0.44 12.04
C LEU A 73 -6.13 -0.32 13.19
N SER A 74 -6.28 0.17 14.43
CA SER A 74 -5.62 -0.44 15.57
C SER A 74 -6.07 -1.90 15.77
N GLY A 75 -5.11 -2.83 15.80
CA GLY A 75 -5.37 -4.24 15.94
C GLY A 75 -6.06 -4.93 14.74
N ALA A 76 -6.21 -4.26 13.59
CA ALA A 76 -6.75 -4.89 12.38
C ALA A 76 -5.76 -5.88 11.77
N ASP A 77 -6.24 -7.07 11.38
CA ASP A 77 -5.46 -8.08 10.68
C ASP A 77 -5.33 -7.78 9.17
N GLY A 78 -4.27 -8.24 8.54
CA GLY A 78 -4.05 -8.08 7.09
C GLY A 78 -3.32 -6.80 6.72
N ILE A 79 -3.79 -5.62 7.13
CA ILE A 79 -3.05 -4.35 6.98
C ILE A 79 -1.88 -4.30 7.94
N LEU A 80 -2.07 -4.73 9.18
CA LEU A 80 -0.99 -4.79 10.16
C LEU A 80 0.17 -5.69 9.72
N SER A 81 -0.07 -6.72 8.90
CA SER A 81 1.04 -7.51 8.37
C SER A 81 1.98 -6.66 7.51
N THR A 82 1.47 -5.71 6.74
CA THR A 82 2.29 -4.75 5.97
C THR A 82 3.01 -3.77 6.89
N VAL A 83 2.30 -3.18 7.86
CA VAL A 83 2.90 -2.25 8.84
C VAL A 83 3.94 -2.96 9.70
N ASN A 84 3.64 -4.16 10.22
CA ASN A 84 4.59 -4.94 11.00
C ASN A 84 5.84 -5.29 10.19
N PHE A 85 5.69 -5.59 8.90
CA PHE A 85 6.82 -5.80 8.01
C PHE A 85 7.66 -4.53 7.86
N LEU A 86 7.02 -3.38 7.62
CA LEU A 86 7.71 -2.09 7.50
C LEU A 86 8.44 -1.74 8.80
N GLU A 87 7.81 -1.89 9.96
CA GLU A 87 8.44 -1.67 11.27
C GLU A 87 9.64 -2.60 11.52
N SER A 88 9.65 -3.79 10.94
CA SER A 88 10.73 -4.77 11.14
C SER A 88 11.93 -4.54 10.23
N TYR A 89 11.74 -3.95 9.06
CA TYR A 89 12.77 -3.85 8.02
C TYR A 89 13.17 -2.43 7.65
N PHE A 90 12.37 -1.42 7.97
CA PHE A 90 12.56 -0.04 7.52
C PHE A 90 12.65 0.93 8.69
N GLU A 91 13.44 1.98 8.52
CA GLU A 91 13.54 3.06 9.50
C GLU A 91 12.25 3.88 9.50
N ARG A 92 11.61 3.98 10.66
CA ARG A 92 10.45 4.83 10.87
C ARG A 92 10.86 6.26 11.17
N THR A 93 10.17 7.22 10.56
CA THR A 93 10.30 8.66 10.81
C THR A 93 8.95 9.31 11.08
N ASP A 94 8.93 10.58 11.46
CA ASP A 94 7.67 11.35 11.60
C ASP A 94 6.91 11.51 10.28
N ALA A 95 7.58 11.39 9.13
CA ALA A 95 6.99 11.56 7.80
C ALA A 95 6.59 10.23 7.11
N GLY A 96 7.08 9.08 7.59
CA GLY A 96 6.86 7.78 6.96
C GLY A 96 8.03 6.82 7.18
N TYR A 97 8.19 5.86 6.29
CA TYR A 97 9.30 4.89 6.30
C TYR A 97 10.38 5.25 5.30
N VAL A 98 11.64 5.16 5.73
CA VAL A 98 12.80 5.31 4.87
C VAL A 98 13.11 3.98 4.19
N ALA A 99 13.25 4.03 2.87
CA ALA A 99 13.64 2.90 2.04
C ALA A 99 14.76 3.31 1.07
N TYR A 100 15.23 2.36 0.28
CA TYR A 100 16.33 2.60 -0.65
C TYR A 100 16.06 1.99 -2.02
N LYS A 101 16.60 2.63 -3.06
CA LYS A 101 16.39 2.26 -4.44
C LYS A 101 17.62 2.57 -5.29
N THR A 102 17.84 1.78 -6.33
CA THR A 102 18.78 2.08 -7.41
C THR A 102 18.04 2.34 -8.72
N PHE A 103 18.63 3.16 -9.58
CA PHE A 103 18.24 3.30 -10.97
C PHE A 103 19.40 2.80 -11.82
N ASN A 104 19.20 1.71 -12.54
CA ASN A 104 20.27 1.08 -13.34
C ASN A 104 19.76 0.71 -14.74
N GLU A 105 20.68 0.24 -15.59
CA GLU A 105 20.37 -0.12 -16.98
C GLU A 105 19.40 -1.30 -17.13
N VAL A 106 19.34 -2.19 -16.13
CA VAL A 106 18.49 -3.39 -16.14
C VAL A 106 17.05 -3.01 -15.79
N TYR A 107 16.87 -2.05 -14.87
CA TYR A 107 15.57 -1.53 -14.45
C TYR A 107 15.49 -0.03 -14.76
N ARG A 108 15.43 0.25 -16.07
CA ARG A 108 15.39 1.62 -16.55
C ARG A 108 14.15 2.33 -16.01
N ALA A 109 14.37 3.50 -15.40
CA ALA A 109 13.29 4.37 -14.97
C ALA A 109 12.43 4.77 -16.17
N PRO A 110 11.10 4.85 -16.05
CA PRO A 110 10.25 5.45 -17.08
C PRO A 110 10.73 6.87 -17.44
N ASP A 111 10.65 7.23 -18.71
CA ASP A 111 11.06 8.56 -19.18
C ASP A 111 10.23 9.70 -18.54
N THR A 112 9.10 9.36 -17.92
CA THR A 112 8.22 10.29 -17.19
C THR A 112 8.74 10.62 -15.79
N TRP A 113 9.68 9.83 -15.26
CA TRP A 113 10.21 10.06 -13.91
C TRP A 113 11.32 11.09 -13.92
N LYS A 114 11.18 12.08 -13.06
CA LYS A 114 12.21 13.07 -12.79
C LYS A 114 13.07 12.60 -11.62
N ILE A 115 14.29 12.13 -11.92
CA ILE A 115 15.21 11.57 -10.91
C ILE A 115 16.03 12.72 -10.32
N GLU A 116 15.45 13.45 -9.38
CA GLU A 116 16.11 14.51 -8.63
C GLU A 116 15.58 14.58 -7.19
N VAL A 117 16.34 15.14 -6.28
CA VAL A 117 15.95 15.32 -4.87
C VAL A 117 14.64 16.12 -4.77
N GLY A 118 13.71 15.62 -3.95
CA GLY A 118 12.38 16.20 -3.75
C GLY A 118 11.33 15.75 -4.78
N SER A 119 11.70 14.98 -5.80
CA SER A 119 10.71 14.43 -6.74
C SER A 119 9.91 13.30 -6.11
N VAL A 120 8.62 13.26 -6.40
CA VAL A 120 7.75 12.13 -6.10
C VAL A 120 7.63 11.27 -7.35
N LEU A 121 8.01 10.00 -7.22
CA LEU A 121 7.83 8.99 -8.25
C LEU A 121 6.49 8.30 -8.04
N GLU A 122 5.77 8.03 -9.13
CA GLU A 122 4.49 7.31 -9.13
C GLU A 122 4.51 6.18 -10.15
N GLU A 123 3.93 5.03 -9.81
CA GLU A 123 3.79 3.87 -10.67
C GLU A 123 2.59 3.03 -10.23
N ASN A 124 1.92 2.38 -11.18
CA ASN A 124 0.89 1.41 -10.84
C ASN A 124 1.48 0.20 -10.12
N VAL A 125 0.90 -0.19 -9.01
CA VAL A 125 1.34 -1.36 -8.23
C VAL A 125 0.53 -2.59 -8.59
N ASN A 126 1.23 -3.68 -8.88
CA ASN A 126 0.61 -5.00 -8.85
C ASN A 126 0.52 -5.47 -7.39
N PHE A 127 -0.71 -5.57 -6.87
CA PHE A 127 -0.98 -6.02 -5.50
C PHE A 127 -1.02 -7.54 -5.35
N ASP A 128 -0.71 -8.30 -6.40
CA ASP A 128 -0.54 -9.75 -6.28
C ASP A 128 0.69 -10.08 -5.43
N ARG A 129 0.46 -10.44 -4.18
CA ARG A 129 1.50 -10.75 -3.19
C ARG A 129 2.20 -12.09 -3.46
N THR A 130 1.66 -12.91 -4.35
CA THR A 130 2.30 -14.17 -4.78
C THR A 130 3.43 -13.94 -5.77
N ASN A 131 3.47 -12.74 -6.38
CA ASN A 131 4.48 -12.35 -7.35
C ASN A 131 5.54 -11.46 -6.67
N GLU A 132 6.78 -11.90 -6.63
CA GLU A 132 7.92 -11.13 -6.10
C GLU A 132 8.31 -9.96 -7.01
N CYS A 133 8.09 -10.10 -8.31
CA CYS A 133 8.41 -9.10 -9.32
C CYS A 133 7.14 -8.68 -10.05
N GLY A 134 6.69 -7.45 -9.85
CA GLY A 134 5.51 -6.89 -10.52
C GLY A 134 5.69 -5.41 -10.75
N CYS A 135 4.72 -4.79 -11.43
CA CYS A 135 4.67 -3.34 -11.59
C CYS A 135 4.68 -2.65 -10.22
N GLY A 136 5.26 -1.48 -10.16
CA GLY A 136 5.40 -0.66 -8.98
C GLY A 136 6.86 -0.27 -8.73
N ILE A 137 7.04 0.71 -7.87
CA ILE A 137 8.36 1.19 -7.48
C ILE A 137 8.94 0.22 -6.46
N ASN A 138 9.90 -0.60 -6.90
CA ASN A 138 10.59 -1.52 -6.01
C ASN A 138 11.59 -0.78 -5.13
N VAL A 139 11.47 -0.98 -3.82
CA VAL A 139 12.36 -0.43 -2.79
C VAL A 139 12.69 -1.51 -1.75
N ALA A 140 13.79 -1.33 -1.02
CA ALA A 140 14.21 -2.28 0.00
C ALA A 140 15.02 -1.59 1.11
N PRO A 141 15.32 -2.28 2.22
CA PRO A 141 16.28 -1.79 3.22
C PRO A 141 17.69 -1.60 2.63
N LEU A 142 18.47 -0.69 3.19
CA LEU A 142 19.81 -0.34 2.67
C LEU A 142 20.72 -1.54 2.47
N GLU A 143 20.79 -2.43 3.45
CA GLU A 143 21.69 -3.59 3.40
C GLU A 143 21.24 -4.59 2.32
N TRP A 144 19.95 -4.72 2.09
CA TRP A 144 19.42 -5.50 0.98
C TRP A 144 19.85 -4.92 -0.37
N VAL A 145 19.70 -3.61 -0.56
CA VAL A 145 20.10 -2.92 -1.81
C VAL A 145 21.60 -3.04 -2.05
N LYS A 146 22.44 -2.86 -1.03
CA LYS A 146 23.89 -3.02 -1.15
C LYS A 146 24.34 -4.43 -1.52
N ARG A 147 23.59 -5.45 -1.06
CA ARG A 147 23.87 -6.86 -1.36
C ARG A 147 23.55 -7.21 -2.80
N GLU A 148 22.42 -6.72 -3.31
CA GLU A 148 21.88 -7.12 -4.61
C GLU A 148 22.35 -6.23 -5.77
N TYR A 149 22.75 -5.00 -5.50
CA TYR A 149 23.06 -4.01 -6.54
C TYR A 149 24.35 -3.23 -6.24
N SER A 150 25.02 -2.85 -7.35
CA SER A 150 26.14 -1.90 -7.34
C SER A 150 25.71 -0.60 -8.03
N GLY A 151 26.26 0.52 -7.59
CA GLY A 151 26.01 1.83 -8.19
C GLY A 151 25.38 2.82 -7.23
N GLU A 152 24.78 3.84 -7.80
CA GLU A 152 24.16 4.93 -7.06
C GLU A 152 22.92 4.45 -6.29
N ILE A 153 22.88 4.72 -4.98
CA ILE A 153 21.78 4.36 -4.09
C ILE A 153 21.05 5.63 -3.66
N TRP A 154 19.77 5.65 -3.93
CA TRP A 154 18.85 6.71 -3.50
C TRP A 154 18.17 6.31 -2.20
N LYS A 155 18.19 7.21 -1.22
CA LYS A 155 17.33 7.17 -0.06
C LYS A 155 15.97 7.75 -0.45
N VAL A 156 14.91 7.04 -0.15
CA VAL A 156 13.55 7.41 -0.50
C VAL A 156 12.64 7.37 0.72
N LEU A 157 11.55 8.12 0.68
CA LEU A 157 10.53 8.17 1.72
C LEU A 157 9.22 7.59 1.19
N ILE A 158 8.66 6.64 1.93
CA ILE A 158 7.28 6.16 1.79
C ILE A 158 6.46 6.92 2.83
N ARG A 159 5.71 7.95 2.41
CA ARG A 159 4.93 8.78 3.34
C ARG A 159 3.77 8.02 3.95
N TRP A 160 3.32 8.43 5.12
CA TRP A 160 2.20 7.81 5.83
C TRP A 160 0.94 7.72 4.97
N GLU A 161 0.63 8.78 4.22
CA GLU A 161 -0.54 8.85 3.34
C GLU A 161 -0.47 7.92 2.13
N TRP A 162 0.70 7.31 1.84
CA TRP A 162 0.92 6.40 0.69
C TRP A 162 0.97 4.92 1.07
N LEU A 163 0.78 4.59 2.34
CA LEU A 163 0.87 3.19 2.81
C LEU A 163 -0.15 2.26 2.15
N CYS A 164 -1.30 2.79 1.72
CA CYS A 164 -2.28 1.99 0.97
C CYS A 164 -1.75 1.49 -0.39
N GLY A 165 -0.75 2.20 -0.95
CA GLY A 165 -0.06 1.83 -2.19
C GLY A 165 1.17 0.95 -1.97
N VAL A 166 1.33 0.34 -0.79
CA VAL A 166 2.47 -0.55 -0.48
C VAL A 166 2.04 -2.01 -0.58
N CYS A 167 2.71 -2.77 -1.42
CA CYS A 167 2.56 -4.21 -1.54
C CYS A 167 3.79 -4.93 -0.99
N VAL A 168 3.59 -5.73 0.04
CA VAL A 168 4.62 -6.63 0.59
C VAL A 168 4.36 -8.03 0.05
N PRO A 169 5.24 -8.59 -0.81
CA PRO A 169 5.13 -9.98 -1.26
C PRO A 169 5.21 -10.95 -0.09
N TYR A 170 4.51 -12.10 -0.16
CA TYR A 170 4.47 -13.08 0.93
C TYR A 170 5.84 -13.66 1.30
N GLN A 171 6.75 -13.78 0.33
CA GLN A 171 8.10 -14.32 0.53
C GLN A 171 9.19 -13.23 0.49
N SER A 172 8.80 -11.97 0.76
CA SER A 172 9.78 -10.88 0.72
C SER A 172 10.82 -11.02 1.83
N ASP A 173 12.08 -10.90 1.43
CA ASP A 173 13.25 -10.80 2.31
C ASP A 173 13.67 -9.34 2.61
N GLY A 174 12.77 -8.41 2.33
CA GLY A 174 12.97 -6.96 2.51
C GLY A 174 12.47 -6.11 1.34
N LYS A 175 12.43 -6.66 0.11
CA LYS A 175 11.97 -5.92 -1.06
C LYS A 175 10.45 -5.79 -1.08
N ILE A 176 9.97 -4.56 -1.29
CA ILE A 176 8.55 -4.22 -1.40
C ILE A 176 8.29 -3.41 -2.67
N ARG A 177 7.02 -3.29 -3.04
CA ARG A 177 6.56 -2.43 -4.13
C ARG A 177 5.72 -1.30 -3.58
N CYS A 178 5.96 -0.09 -4.07
CA CYS A 178 5.22 1.10 -3.69
C CYS A 178 4.58 1.75 -4.91
N GLU A 179 3.39 2.32 -4.72
CA GLU A 179 2.77 3.20 -5.71
C GLU A 179 3.51 4.53 -5.79
N ARG A 180 3.98 5.05 -4.65
CA ARG A 180 4.63 6.35 -4.53
C ARG A 180 5.83 6.32 -3.60
N VAL A 181 6.87 7.03 -3.97
CA VAL A 181 8.00 7.35 -3.10
C VAL A 181 8.52 8.74 -3.42
N GLU A 182 9.06 9.41 -2.42
CA GLU A 182 9.77 10.69 -2.57
C GLU A 182 11.28 10.45 -2.54
N LEU A 183 12.01 11.03 -3.48
CA LEU A 183 13.46 10.97 -3.52
C LEU A 183 14.06 11.98 -2.54
N LEU A 184 14.79 11.51 -1.52
CA LEU A 184 15.36 12.37 -0.49
C LEU A 184 16.78 12.81 -0.81
N GLU A 185 17.67 11.86 -1.05
CA GLU A 185 19.10 12.09 -1.29
C GLU A 185 19.75 10.89 -1.96
N VAL A 186 20.90 11.12 -2.60
CA VAL A 186 21.82 10.08 -3.04
C VAL A 186 22.81 9.82 -1.92
N ILE A 187 22.95 8.55 -1.50
CA ILE A 187 23.87 8.18 -0.42
C ILE A 187 25.16 7.54 -0.92
N LYS A 188 25.19 7.13 -2.19
CA LYS A 188 26.41 6.75 -2.93
C LYS A 188 26.07 6.38 -4.38
#